data_216359d8572b03a808a0371d1f00cc5b
#
_entry.id   216359d8572b03a808a0371d1f00cc5b
#
_cell.length_a   1.000
_cell.length_b   1.000
_cell.length_c   1.000
_cell.angle_alpha   90.00
_cell.angle_beta   90.00
_cell.angle_gamma   90.00
#
_symmetry.space_group_name_H-M   'P 1'
#
loop_
_entity.id
_entity.type
_entity.pdbx_description
1 polymer ?
#
loop_
_entity_poly.entity_id
_entity_poly.type
_entity_poly.pdbx_seq_one_letter_code
_entity_poly.pdbx_strand_id
1 'polypeptide(L)'
;QLDTDLTAYLICAQEAARRMEGGSDILFIGSMSAVSQKPGSSIYIAAKAGIEGFVPAFRKELAVEDIKVGLIEPGFTGADFQYPEFPPEKQRELIGKHQMLRAEDIAVAAHFMLTQPRRTAVSLIRVETRLEHP
;
A
#
# COMPACT_ATOMS: atom_id res chain seq x y z
N GLN A 1 4.00 16.87 6.02
CA GLN A 1 3.96 15.55 5.37
C GLN A 1 3.17 14.55 6.20
N LEU A 2 3.40 14.49 7.51
CA LEU A 2 2.62 13.61 8.39
C LEU A 2 1.14 13.97 8.32
N ASP A 3 0.79 15.25 8.40
CA ASP A 3 -0.59 15.71 8.31
C ASP A 3 -1.18 15.40 6.94
N THR A 4 -0.40 15.58 5.87
CA THR A 4 -0.89 15.34 4.52
C THR A 4 -1.11 13.85 4.26
N ASP A 5 -0.11 13.03 4.57
CA ASP A 5 -0.16 11.61 4.21
C ASP A 5 -1.06 10.81 5.15
N LEU A 6 -0.85 10.91 6.45
CA LEU A 6 -1.61 10.12 7.41
C LEU A 6 -3.04 10.64 7.56
N THR A 7 -3.20 11.95 7.69
CA THR A 7 -4.52 12.54 7.87
C THR A 7 -5.41 12.28 6.66
N ALA A 8 -4.85 12.37 5.45
CA ALA A 8 -5.60 12.07 4.23
C ALA A 8 -6.11 10.62 4.23
N TYR A 9 -5.29 9.67 4.63
CA TYR A 9 -5.72 8.28 4.74
C TYR A 9 -6.87 8.14 5.72
N LEU A 10 -6.75 8.75 6.89
CA LEU A 10 -7.77 8.63 7.94
C LEU A 10 -9.10 9.27 7.52
N ILE A 11 -9.04 10.44 6.91
CA ILE A 11 -10.24 11.14 6.45
C ILE A 11 -10.93 10.36 5.33
N CYS A 12 -10.17 9.91 4.34
CA CYS A 12 -10.74 9.14 3.23
C CYS A 12 -11.33 7.83 3.71
N ALA A 13 -10.66 7.15 4.64
CA ALA A 13 -11.16 5.91 5.21
C ALA A 13 -12.47 6.12 5.95
N GLN A 14 -12.57 7.17 6.75
CA GLN A 14 -13.76 7.49 7.51
C GLN A 14 -14.93 7.83 6.58
N GLU A 15 -14.71 8.66 5.58
CA GLU A 15 -15.75 9.02 4.61
C GLU A 15 -16.21 7.82 3.78
N ALA A 16 -15.27 6.98 3.36
CA ALA A 16 -15.61 5.78 2.61
C ALA A 16 -16.48 4.85 3.45
N ALA A 17 -16.09 4.61 4.70
CA ALA A 17 -16.83 3.72 5.59
C ALA A 17 -18.24 4.21 5.84
N ARG A 18 -18.43 5.53 5.95
CA ARG A 18 -19.75 6.12 6.18
C ARG A 18 -20.71 5.94 5.00
N ARG A 19 -20.16 5.77 3.80
CA ARG A 19 -20.94 5.70 2.56
C ARG A 19 -21.07 4.30 1.98
N MET A 20 -20.28 3.37 2.49
CA MET A 20 -20.28 2.01 1.98
C MET A 20 -21.33 1.15 2.63
N GLU A 21 -21.90 0.27 1.83
CA GLU A 21 -22.81 -0.76 2.30
C GLU A 21 -22.06 -2.08 2.49
N GLY A 22 -22.67 -3.02 3.18
CA GLY A 22 -22.13 -4.37 3.33
C GLY A 22 -21.83 -5.00 1.97
N GLY A 23 -20.81 -5.84 1.93
CA GLY A 23 -20.33 -6.44 0.68
C GLY A 23 -19.24 -5.63 0.01
N SER A 24 -18.76 -4.57 0.64
CA SER A 24 -17.74 -3.67 0.09
C SER A 24 -16.36 -4.00 0.62
N ASP A 25 -15.35 -3.47 -0.07
CA ASP A 25 -13.94 -3.65 0.31
C ASP A 25 -13.21 -2.31 0.27
N ILE A 26 -12.30 -2.12 1.20
CA ILE A 26 -11.38 -0.98 1.21
C ILE A 26 -9.96 -1.53 1.19
N LEU A 27 -9.18 -1.13 0.19
CA LEU A 27 -7.76 -1.48 0.13
C LEU A 27 -6.91 -0.24 0.33
N PHE A 28 -6.01 -0.32 1.28
CA PHE A 28 -4.98 0.71 1.46
C PHE A 28 -3.73 0.28 0.74
N ILE A 29 -3.07 1.22 0.09
CA ILE A 29 -1.78 0.99 -0.54
C ILE A 29 -0.75 1.74 0.30
N GLY A 30 0.07 0.98 0.99
CA GLY A 30 1.18 1.53 1.76
C GLY A 30 2.46 1.55 0.96
N SER A 31 3.57 1.47 1.64
CA SER A 31 4.87 1.38 0.98
C SER A 31 5.90 0.79 1.93
N MET A 32 6.68 -0.14 1.43
CA MET A 32 7.84 -0.64 2.16
C MET A 32 9.10 0.19 1.88
N SER A 33 9.10 0.91 0.78
CA SER A 33 10.29 1.64 0.32
C SER A 33 10.68 2.80 1.22
N ALA A 34 9.82 3.12 2.13
CA ALA A 34 10.05 4.14 3.11
C ALA A 34 11.20 3.88 4.01
N VAL A 35 11.67 2.73 3.94
CA VAL A 35 12.62 2.32 4.94
C VAL A 35 14.04 2.61 4.51
N SER A 36 14.22 3.60 3.67
CA SER A 36 15.54 4.19 3.63
C SER A 36 15.71 4.86 4.99
N GLN A 37 16.52 4.30 5.81
CA GLN A 37 16.80 4.84 7.13
C GLN A 37 17.70 6.06 7.03
N LYS A 38 17.45 6.88 6.00
CA LYS A 38 18.22 8.09 5.80
C LYS A 38 17.79 9.15 6.80
N PRO A 39 18.70 10.00 7.24
CA PRO A 39 18.31 11.16 8.02
C PRO A 39 17.22 11.95 7.27
N GLY A 40 16.21 12.38 7.99
CA GLY A 40 15.08 13.09 7.39
C GLY A 40 13.88 12.21 7.04
N SER A 41 14.00 10.89 7.15
CA SER A 41 12.89 9.99 6.87
C SER A 41 11.99 9.72 8.08
N SER A 42 12.28 10.33 9.23
CA SER A 42 11.53 10.06 10.46
C SER A 42 10.04 10.36 10.33
N ILE A 43 9.67 11.46 9.66
CA ILE A 43 8.26 11.82 9.46
C ILE A 43 7.57 10.79 8.58
N TYR A 44 8.22 10.35 7.53
CA TYR A 44 7.69 9.33 6.65
C TYR A 44 7.49 8.00 7.38
N ILE A 45 8.48 7.60 8.18
CA ILE A 45 8.39 6.38 8.98
C ILE A 45 7.23 6.47 9.97
N ALA A 46 7.05 7.63 10.60
CA ALA A 46 5.94 7.83 11.53
C ALA A 46 4.59 7.75 10.82
N ALA A 47 4.45 8.35 9.64
CA ALA A 47 3.21 8.27 8.87
C ALA A 47 2.91 6.83 8.45
N LYS A 48 3.92 6.11 7.99
CA LYS A 48 3.77 4.72 7.59
C LYS A 48 3.40 3.83 8.78
N ALA A 49 4.08 4.00 9.91
CA ALA A 49 3.75 3.24 11.12
C ALA A 49 2.33 3.54 11.58
N GLY A 50 1.88 4.78 11.44
CA GLY A 50 0.51 5.17 11.75
C GLY A 50 -0.51 4.40 10.90
N ILE A 51 -0.26 4.29 9.61
CA ILE A 51 -1.12 3.53 8.71
C ILE A 51 -1.11 2.04 9.08
N GLU A 52 0.07 1.48 9.32
CA GLU A 52 0.22 0.07 9.69
C GLU A 52 -0.48 -0.27 11.00
N GLY A 53 -0.53 0.67 11.92
CA GLY A 53 -1.27 0.48 13.18
C GLY A 53 -2.77 0.69 13.02
N PHE A 54 -3.15 1.67 12.20
CA PHE A 54 -4.55 2.01 11.97
C PHE A 54 -5.31 0.90 11.23
N VAL A 55 -4.74 0.35 10.16
CA VAL A 55 -5.47 -0.56 9.27
C VAL A 55 -5.96 -1.82 9.98
N PRO A 56 -5.17 -2.53 10.79
CA PRO A 56 -5.68 -3.72 11.49
C PRO A 56 -6.83 -3.43 12.44
N ALA A 57 -6.78 -2.29 13.14
CA ALA A 57 -7.86 -1.89 14.03
C ALA A 57 -9.12 -1.54 13.25
N PHE A 58 -8.97 -0.77 12.19
CA PHE A 58 -10.08 -0.37 11.32
C PHE A 58 -10.74 -1.58 10.67
N ARG A 59 -9.94 -2.56 10.26
CA ARG A 59 -10.46 -3.80 9.70
C ARG A 59 -11.42 -4.50 10.66
N LYS A 60 -11.04 -4.57 11.92
CA LYS A 60 -11.88 -5.23 12.93
C LYS A 60 -13.17 -4.44 13.19
N GLU A 61 -13.08 -3.12 13.19
CA GLU A 61 -14.25 -2.27 13.39
C GLU A 61 -15.27 -2.43 12.26
N LEU A 62 -14.82 -2.55 11.01
CA LEU A 62 -15.72 -2.64 9.87
C LEU A 62 -16.14 -4.06 9.53
N ALA A 63 -15.47 -5.07 10.08
CA ALA A 63 -15.79 -6.46 9.80
C ALA A 63 -17.25 -6.80 10.14
N VAL A 64 -17.77 -6.24 11.21
CA VAL A 64 -19.14 -6.50 11.65
C VAL A 64 -20.19 -5.87 10.73
N GLU A 65 -19.75 -4.96 9.87
CA GLU A 65 -20.62 -4.32 8.88
C GLU A 65 -20.46 -4.92 7.49
N ASP A 66 -19.76 -6.07 7.40
CA ASP A 66 -19.46 -6.77 6.15
C ASP A 66 -18.67 -5.88 5.17
N ILE A 67 -17.73 -5.12 5.70
CA ILE A 67 -16.78 -4.35 4.90
C ILE A 67 -15.40 -4.92 5.18
N LYS A 68 -14.75 -5.44 4.14
CA LYS A 68 -13.39 -5.96 4.28
C LYS A 68 -12.39 -4.82 4.14
N VAL A 69 -11.34 -4.87 4.92
CA VAL A 69 -10.28 -3.88 4.87
C VAL A 69 -8.95 -4.62 4.73
N GLY A 70 -8.13 -4.19 3.79
CA GLY A 70 -6.83 -4.79 3.57
C GLY A 70 -5.77 -3.75 3.28
N LEU A 71 -4.52 -4.19 3.35
CA LEU A 71 -3.36 -3.34 3.11
C LEU A 71 -2.41 -4.07 2.16
N ILE A 72 -1.96 -3.36 1.14
CA ILE A 72 -0.87 -3.83 0.28
C ILE A 72 0.33 -2.94 0.57
N GLU A 73 1.47 -3.56 0.82
CA GLU A 73 2.73 -2.87 1.03
C GLU A 73 3.68 -3.19 -0.13
N PRO A 74 3.72 -2.31 -1.16
CA PRO A 74 4.62 -2.51 -2.28
C PRO A 74 6.05 -2.15 -1.91
N GLY A 75 6.97 -2.93 -2.41
CA GLY A 75 8.39 -2.58 -2.38
C GLY A 75 8.71 -1.56 -3.47
N PHE A 76 9.96 -1.55 -3.91
CA PHE A 76 10.43 -0.58 -4.91
C PHE A 76 9.73 -0.81 -6.25
N THR A 77 8.86 0.11 -6.62
CA THR A 77 7.98 -0.01 -7.80
C THR A 77 8.22 1.13 -8.76
N GLY A 78 8.31 0.81 -10.05
CA GLY A 78 8.46 1.81 -11.10
C GLY A 78 7.16 2.59 -11.29
N ALA A 79 7.28 3.91 -11.39
CA ALA A 79 6.16 4.81 -11.60
C ALA A 79 6.66 6.21 -11.92
N ASP A 80 5.77 7.05 -12.38
CA ASP A 80 6.13 8.44 -12.73
C ASP A 80 6.71 9.21 -11.55
N PHE A 81 6.27 8.93 -10.34
CA PHE A 81 6.79 9.63 -9.16
C PHE A 81 8.27 9.35 -8.90
N GLN A 82 8.83 8.35 -9.57
CA GLN A 82 10.26 8.06 -9.48
C GLN A 82 11.12 8.98 -10.36
N TYR A 83 10.50 9.79 -11.20
CA TYR A 83 11.22 10.76 -12.03
C TYR A 83 11.67 11.95 -11.18
N PRO A 84 12.76 12.60 -11.57
CA PRO A 84 13.66 12.30 -12.68
C PRO A 84 14.74 11.28 -12.36
N GLU A 85 14.84 10.84 -11.11
CA GLU A 85 15.91 9.94 -10.65
C GLU A 85 15.88 8.60 -11.39
N PHE A 86 14.68 8.09 -11.68
CA PHE A 86 14.51 6.83 -12.39
C PHE A 86 13.66 7.06 -13.65
N PRO A 87 14.29 7.50 -14.78
CA PRO A 87 13.56 7.63 -16.03
C PRO A 87 13.15 6.27 -16.61
N PRO A 88 12.26 6.24 -17.62
CA PRO A 88 11.71 4.98 -18.13
C PRO A 88 12.74 3.92 -18.48
N GLU A 89 13.83 4.33 -19.10
CA GLU A 89 14.89 3.39 -19.49
C GLU A 89 15.56 2.75 -18.28
N LYS A 90 15.82 3.54 -17.25
CA LYS A 90 16.40 3.05 -16.01
C LYS A 90 15.44 2.12 -15.30
N GLN A 91 14.15 2.46 -15.29
CA GLN A 91 13.13 1.60 -14.69
C GLN A 91 13.07 0.26 -15.43
N ARG A 92 13.05 0.27 -16.76
CA ARG A 92 13.04 -0.98 -17.55
C ARG A 92 14.25 -1.85 -17.24
N GLU A 93 15.41 -1.23 -17.10
CA GLU A 93 16.64 -1.95 -16.76
C GLU A 93 16.51 -2.62 -15.40
N LEU A 94 16.05 -1.89 -14.38
CA LEU A 94 15.92 -2.43 -13.04
C LEU A 94 14.87 -3.52 -12.97
N ILE A 95 13.75 -3.36 -13.68
CA ILE A 95 12.72 -4.39 -13.75
C ILE A 95 13.28 -5.66 -14.38
N GLY A 96 14.05 -5.53 -15.46
CA GLY A 96 14.67 -6.67 -16.11
C GLY A 96 15.68 -7.39 -15.23
N LYS A 97 16.31 -6.68 -14.29
CA LYS A 97 17.24 -7.26 -13.33
C LYS A 97 16.56 -7.77 -12.06
N HIS A 98 15.26 -7.72 -11.98
CA HIS A 98 14.46 -8.14 -10.82
C HIS A 98 14.72 -7.29 -9.58
N GLN A 99 15.04 -6.02 -9.79
CA GLN A 99 15.35 -5.06 -8.72
C GLN A 99 14.30 -3.94 -8.61
N MET A 100 13.27 -4.01 -9.43
CA MET A 100 12.16 -3.06 -9.41
C MET A 100 10.90 -3.80 -9.82
N LEU A 101 9.79 -3.50 -9.17
CA LEU A 101 8.47 -4.04 -9.51
C LEU A 101 7.81 -3.15 -10.57
N ARG A 102 6.86 -3.74 -11.28
CA ARG A 102 5.96 -3.02 -12.17
C ARG A 102 4.67 -2.71 -11.42
N ALA A 103 3.98 -1.66 -11.84
CA ALA A 103 2.68 -1.32 -11.25
C ALA A 103 1.69 -2.49 -11.36
N GLU A 104 1.77 -3.27 -12.43
CA GLU A 104 0.91 -4.43 -12.66
C GLU A 104 1.11 -5.49 -11.57
N ASP A 105 2.29 -5.60 -10.99
CA ASP A 105 2.55 -6.55 -9.92
C ASP A 105 1.72 -6.23 -8.68
N ILE A 106 1.52 -4.94 -8.43
CA ILE A 106 0.70 -4.48 -7.31
C ILE A 106 -0.79 -4.67 -7.65
N ALA A 107 -1.17 -4.40 -8.89
CA ALA A 107 -2.56 -4.58 -9.33
C ALA A 107 -3.01 -6.03 -9.22
N VAL A 108 -2.13 -6.98 -9.52
CA VAL A 108 -2.43 -8.41 -9.38
C VAL A 108 -2.70 -8.76 -7.92
N ALA A 109 -1.92 -8.23 -6.99
CA ALA A 109 -2.13 -8.44 -5.57
C ALA A 109 -3.48 -7.86 -5.13
N ALA A 110 -3.82 -6.65 -5.58
CA ALA A 110 -5.11 -6.03 -5.28
C ALA A 110 -6.26 -6.88 -5.80
N HIS A 111 -6.16 -7.36 -7.03
CA HIS A 111 -7.18 -8.21 -7.63
C HIS A 111 -7.38 -9.49 -6.80
N PHE A 112 -6.30 -10.11 -6.36
CA PHE A 112 -6.38 -11.30 -5.52
C PHE A 112 -7.16 -11.02 -4.23
N MET A 113 -6.84 -9.91 -3.55
CA MET A 113 -7.51 -9.56 -2.31
C MET A 113 -9.01 -9.30 -2.52
N LEU A 114 -9.37 -8.64 -3.61
CA LEU A 114 -10.74 -8.23 -3.89
C LEU A 114 -11.64 -9.37 -4.39
N THR A 115 -11.06 -10.48 -4.83
CA THR A 115 -11.82 -11.57 -5.43
C THR A 115 -11.99 -12.78 -4.53
N GLN A 116 -11.56 -12.69 -3.27
CA GLN A 116 -11.75 -13.78 -2.33
C GLN A 116 -13.17 -13.82 -1.78
N PRO A 117 -13.65 -14.98 -1.35
CA PRO A 117 -15.00 -15.10 -0.76
C PRO A 117 -15.16 -14.17 0.45
N ARG A 118 -16.39 -13.77 0.72
CA ARG A 118 -16.68 -12.84 1.84
C ARG A 118 -16.18 -13.33 3.19
N ARG A 119 -16.11 -14.62 3.41
CA ARG A 119 -15.60 -15.20 4.65
C ARG A 119 -14.08 -15.05 4.80
N THR A 120 -13.39 -14.72 3.72
CA THR A 120 -11.93 -14.65 3.69
C THR A 120 -11.45 -13.22 3.65
N ALA A 121 -10.69 -12.82 4.63
CA ALA A 121 -10.06 -11.50 4.66
C ALA A 121 -8.55 -11.67 4.50
N VAL A 122 -8.06 -11.46 3.27
CA VAL A 122 -6.62 -11.37 3.05
C VAL A 122 -6.23 -9.96 3.47
N SER A 123 -5.71 -9.82 4.68
CA SER A 123 -5.59 -8.52 5.34
C SER A 123 -4.30 -7.77 5.02
N LEU A 124 -3.25 -8.48 4.62
CA LEU A 124 -1.96 -7.86 4.31
C LEU A 124 -1.25 -8.67 3.23
N ILE A 125 -0.79 -7.97 2.20
CA ILE A 125 0.12 -8.55 1.22
C ILE A 125 1.30 -7.62 1.09
N ARG A 126 2.50 -8.16 1.23
CA ARG A 126 3.74 -7.47 0.92
C ARG A 126 4.25 -7.99 -0.40
N VAL A 127 4.53 -7.07 -1.33
CA VAL A 127 5.06 -7.41 -2.64
C VAL A 127 6.46 -6.80 -2.74
N GLU A 128 7.45 -7.64 -2.80
CA GLU A 128 8.85 -7.22 -2.78
C GLU A 128 9.56 -7.68 -4.03
N THR A 129 10.62 -6.98 -4.41
CA THR A 129 11.48 -7.45 -5.49
C THR A 129 12.23 -8.70 -5.05
N ARG A 130 12.51 -9.58 -6.00
CA ARG A 130 13.32 -10.76 -5.72
C ARG A 130 14.76 -10.40 -5.34
N LEU A 131 15.29 -9.38 -5.98
CA LEU A 131 16.64 -8.88 -5.70
C LEU A 131 16.56 -7.45 -5.20
N GLU A 132 17.45 -7.08 -4.28
CA GLU A 132 17.49 -5.74 -3.77
C GLU A 132 18.06 -4.78 -4.80
N HIS A 133 17.56 -3.54 -4.76
CA HIS A 133 18.12 -2.45 -5.55
C HIS A 133 19.48 -2.05 -4.94
N PRO A 134 20.54 -1.90 -5.77
CA PRO A 134 21.88 -1.54 -5.27
C PRO A 134 21.91 -0.18 -4.61
#